data_7ef911556ea71ec958ebf3955bc49104
#
_entry.id   7ef911556ea71ec958ebf3955bc49104
#
_cell.length_a   1.000
_cell.length_b   1.000
_cell.length_c   1.000
_cell.angle_alpha   90.00
_cell.angle_beta   90.00
_cell.angle_gamma   90.00
#
_symmetry.space_group_name_H-M   'P 1'
#
loop_
_entity.id
_entity.type
_entity.pdbx_description
1 polymer ?
#
loop_
_entity_poly.entity_id
_entity_poly.type
_entity_poly.pdbx_seq_one_letter_code
_entity_poly.pdbx_strand_id
1 'polypeptide(L)'
;ILHLSSQINKNISIKDPILTALSELGFQPSALGVQELREAIQLILNNKEWIHHMQDQVYPRVAQKFGCKSPTAVSHMRSAIKERKIFCRWNQRHPAFFDDQRLQGNQISVRRFCQVFIQYLQVKDGQR
;
A
#
# COMPACT_ATOMS: atom_id res chain seq x y z
N ILE A 1 7.90 12.87 29.24
CA ILE A 1 6.56 12.34 28.98
C ILE A 1 6.20 12.52 27.52
N LEU A 2 6.29 13.74 27.02
CA LEU A 2 6.08 13.98 25.59
C LEU A 2 7.11 13.23 24.76
N HIS A 3 8.32 13.20 25.26
CA HIS A 3 9.40 12.45 24.65
C HIS A 3 9.05 10.96 24.57
N LEU A 4 8.48 10.43 25.63
CA LEU A 4 8.08 9.04 25.68
C LEU A 4 6.99 8.74 24.65
N SER A 5 6.00 9.62 24.54
CA SER A 5 4.95 9.46 23.54
C SER A 5 5.50 9.46 22.14
N SER A 6 6.46 10.34 21.89
CA SER A 6 7.10 10.42 20.58
C SER A 6 7.85 9.13 20.26
N GLN A 7 8.52 8.55 21.25
CA GLN A 7 9.21 7.29 21.06
C GLN A 7 8.25 6.14 20.78
N ILE A 8 7.12 6.12 21.45
CA ILE A 8 6.10 5.11 21.22
C ILE A 8 5.61 5.20 19.80
N ASN A 9 5.35 6.41 19.30
CA ASN A 9 4.88 6.60 17.93
C ASN A 9 5.93 6.14 16.92
N LYS A 10 7.18 6.40 17.17
CA LYS A 10 8.25 5.94 16.30
C LYS A 10 8.34 4.41 16.29
N ASN A 11 8.17 3.80 17.44
CA ASN A 11 8.18 2.34 17.53
C ASN A 11 7.02 1.73 16.73
N ILE A 12 5.84 2.35 16.78
CA ILE A 12 4.70 1.88 16.02
C ILE A 12 5.01 1.96 14.52
N SER A 13 5.59 3.06 14.06
CA SER A 13 5.97 3.21 12.65
C SER A 13 6.99 2.17 12.23
N ILE A 14 7.99 1.92 13.07
CA ILE A 14 9.02 0.93 12.78
C ILE A 14 8.42 -0.46 12.70
N LYS A 15 7.39 -0.73 13.51
CA LYS A 15 6.76 -2.03 13.55
C LYS A 15 5.78 -2.28 12.41
N ASP A 16 5.55 -1.30 11.55
CA ASP A 16 4.66 -1.45 10.41
C ASP A 16 5.47 -1.50 9.13
N PRO A 17 5.95 -2.69 8.73
CA PRO A 17 6.81 -2.80 7.56
C PRO A 17 6.10 -2.42 6.26
N ILE A 18 4.78 -2.62 6.19
CA ILE A 18 4.03 -2.25 4.99
C ILE A 18 4.02 -0.74 4.81
N LEU A 19 3.67 -0.03 5.86
CA LEU A 19 3.60 1.42 5.80
C LEU A 19 4.98 2.03 5.57
N THR A 20 6.01 1.45 6.21
CA THR A 20 7.38 1.88 6.01
C THR A 20 7.81 1.72 4.55
N ALA A 21 7.52 0.58 3.96
CA ALA A 21 7.86 0.32 2.57
C ALA A 21 7.12 1.26 1.62
N LEU A 22 5.84 1.53 1.89
CA LEU A 22 5.07 2.49 1.09
C LEU A 22 5.70 3.88 1.19
N SER A 23 6.09 4.28 2.39
CA SER A 23 6.72 5.58 2.62
C SER A 23 8.05 5.69 1.85
N GLU A 24 8.84 4.64 1.85
CA GLU A 24 10.11 4.63 1.14
C GLU A 24 9.91 4.80 -0.38
N LEU A 25 8.81 4.33 -0.90
CA LEU A 25 8.49 4.47 -2.32
C LEU A 25 7.87 5.83 -2.65
N GLY A 26 7.62 6.66 -1.66
CA GLY A 26 7.12 8.00 -1.89
C GLY A 26 5.68 8.24 -1.51
N PHE A 27 4.98 7.21 -1.01
CA PHE A 27 3.62 7.40 -0.53
C PHE A 27 3.63 8.20 0.78
N GLN A 28 2.61 9.02 0.97
CA GLN A 28 2.45 9.78 2.22
C GLN A 28 1.78 8.90 3.28
N PRO A 29 2.49 8.53 4.35
CA PRO A 29 1.91 7.61 5.34
C PRO A 29 0.65 8.13 6.01
N SER A 30 0.50 9.44 6.11
CA SER A 30 -0.67 10.04 6.78
C SER A 30 -1.88 10.16 5.86
N ALA A 31 -1.74 9.94 4.57
CA ALA A 31 -2.85 10.06 3.62
C ALA A 31 -3.83 8.91 3.81
N LEU A 32 -5.11 9.22 3.77
CA LEU A 32 -6.15 8.23 3.99
C LEU A 32 -6.07 7.08 3.00
N GLY A 33 -5.91 7.38 1.72
CA GLY A 33 -5.81 6.34 0.69
C GLY A 33 -4.62 5.42 0.91
N VAL A 34 -3.52 5.95 1.43
CA VAL A 34 -2.34 5.15 1.73
C VAL A 34 -2.59 4.22 2.91
N GLN A 35 -3.26 4.70 3.94
CA GLN A 35 -3.61 3.86 5.08
C GLN A 35 -4.59 2.77 4.68
N GLU A 36 -5.52 3.08 3.78
CA GLU A 36 -6.42 2.07 3.24
C GLU A 36 -5.66 1.03 2.41
N LEU A 37 -4.70 1.45 1.60
CA LEU A 37 -3.83 0.53 0.87
C LEU A 37 -3.06 -0.38 1.82
N ARG A 38 -2.53 0.20 2.87
CA ARG A 38 -1.81 -0.58 3.89
C ARG A 38 -2.70 -1.69 4.45
N GLU A 39 -3.94 -1.35 4.78
CA GLU A 39 -4.87 -2.33 5.31
C GLU A 39 -5.21 -3.40 4.28
N ALA A 40 -5.44 -3.01 3.03
CA ALA A 40 -5.71 -3.98 1.96
C ALA A 40 -4.56 -4.95 1.79
N ILE A 41 -3.34 -4.44 1.78
CA ILE A 41 -2.15 -5.28 1.64
C ILE A 41 -2.03 -6.25 2.81
N GLN A 42 -2.27 -5.77 4.03
CA GLN A 42 -2.21 -6.63 5.21
C GLN A 42 -3.23 -7.76 5.13
N LEU A 43 -4.45 -7.45 4.70
CA LEU A 43 -5.49 -8.48 4.55
C LEU A 43 -5.07 -9.55 3.53
N ILE A 44 -4.49 -9.13 2.42
CA ILE A 44 -4.04 -10.06 1.39
C ILE A 44 -2.88 -10.91 1.90
N LEU A 45 -1.94 -10.31 2.64
CA LEU A 45 -0.83 -11.07 3.20
C LEU A 45 -1.30 -12.13 4.18
N ASN A 46 -2.35 -11.84 4.93
CA ASN A 46 -2.93 -12.80 5.87
C ASN A 46 -3.75 -13.88 5.15
N ASN A 47 -4.27 -13.58 3.97
CA ASN A 47 -5.09 -14.49 3.18
C ASN A 47 -4.74 -14.28 1.71
N LYS A 48 -3.73 -14.98 1.24
CA LYS A 48 -3.16 -14.72 -0.09
C LYS A 48 -4.18 -14.86 -1.22
N GLU A 49 -5.16 -15.72 -1.05
CA GLU A 49 -6.19 -15.92 -2.07
C GLU A 49 -7.10 -14.72 -2.24
N TRP A 50 -7.15 -13.83 -1.25
CA TRP A 50 -8.02 -12.66 -1.32
C TRP A 50 -7.61 -11.66 -2.40
N ILE A 51 -6.43 -11.82 -2.96
CA ILE A 51 -6.05 -11.02 -4.14
C ILE A 51 -7.02 -11.27 -5.31
N HIS A 52 -7.65 -12.42 -5.34
CA HIS A 52 -8.65 -12.78 -6.33
C HIS A 52 -10.07 -12.47 -5.86
N HIS A 53 -10.23 -11.93 -4.66
CA HIS A 53 -11.52 -11.65 -4.04
C HIS A 53 -11.57 -10.24 -3.49
N MET A 54 -11.03 -9.29 -4.25
CA MET A 54 -10.94 -7.90 -3.78
C MET A 54 -12.31 -7.31 -3.49
N GLN A 55 -13.28 -7.54 -4.39
CA GLN A 55 -14.62 -6.99 -4.25
C GLN A 55 -15.39 -7.61 -3.07
N ASP A 56 -15.18 -8.89 -2.85
CA ASP A 56 -15.96 -9.63 -1.86
C ASP A 56 -15.32 -9.59 -0.48
N GLN A 57 -13.99 -9.62 -0.40
CA GLN A 57 -13.31 -9.80 0.87
C GLN A 57 -12.48 -8.61 1.30
N VAL A 58 -11.76 -7.98 0.38
CA VAL A 58 -10.79 -6.95 0.77
C VAL A 58 -11.45 -5.59 0.91
N TYR A 59 -12.11 -5.11 -0.13
CA TYR A 59 -12.66 -3.75 -0.11
C TYR A 59 -13.71 -3.54 0.98
N PRO A 60 -14.65 -4.48 1.22
CA PRO A 60 -15.61 -4.28 2.30
C PRO A 60 -14.97 -4.16 3.68
N ARG A 61 -13.91 -4.92 3.92
CA ARG A 61 -13.23 -4.87 5.22
C ARG A 61 -12.45 -3.58 5.40
N VAL A 62 -11.79 -3.12 4.34
CA VAL A 62 -11.09 -1.84 4.38
C VAL A 62 -12.09 -0.72 4.65
N ALA A 63 -13.19 -0.72 3.89
CA ALA A 63 -14.21 0.31 4.04
C ALA A 63 -14.81 0.32 5.45
N GLN A 64 -15.09 -0.85 5.99
CA GLN A 64 -15.65 -0.96 7.34
C GLN A 64 -14.68 -0.39 8.38
N LYS A 65 -13.41 -0.70 8.25
CA LYS A 65 -12.41 -0.21 9.19
C LYS A 65 -12.30 1.32 9.18
N PHE A 66 -12.45 1.92 8.02
CA PHE A 66 -12.30 3.37 7.87
C PHE A 66 -13.63 4.12 7.83
N GLY A 67 -14.73 3.43 8.09
CA GLY A 67 -16.03 4.07 8.22
C GLY A 67 -16.61 4.63 6.93
N CYS A 68 -16.35 3.98 5.80
CA CYS A 68 -16.87 4.42 4.51
C CYS A 68 -17.41 3.25 3.71
N LYS A 69 -17.88 3.52 2.50
CA LYS A 69 -18.37 2.49 1.60
C LYS A 69 -17.24 1.97 0.72
N SER A 70 -17.37 0.73 0.23
CA SER A 70 -16.34 0.11 -0.60
C SER A 70 -15.94 0.97 -1.79
N PRO A 71 -16.86 1.52 -2.60
CA PRO A 71 -16.44 2.37 -3.73
C PRO A 71 -15.64 3.59 -3.29
N THR A 72 -15.95 4.15 -2.12
CA THR A 72 -15.23 5.30 -1.59
C THR A 72 -13.79 4.92 -1.23
N ALA A 73 -13.63 3.79 -0.54
CA ALA A 73 -12.29 3.31 -0.19
C ALA A 73 -11.46 3.03 -1.44
N VAL A 74 -12.06 2.36 -2.43
CA VAL A 74 -11.37 2.08 -3.69
C VAL A 74 -10.96 3.36 -4.39
N SER A 75 -11.82 4.37 -4.39
CA SER A 75 -11.51 5.66 -5.01
C SER A 75 -10.31 6.33 -4.33
N HIS A 76 -10.28 6.31 -3.00
CA HIS A 76 -9.15 6.85 -2.23
C HIS A 76 -7.85 6.14 -2.58
N MET A 77 -7.88 4.81 -2.60
CA MET A 77 -6.69 4.02 -2.88
C MET A 77 -6.21 4.26 -4.31
N ARG A 78 -7.14 4.32 -5.26
CA ARG A 78 -6.81 4.56 -6.65
C ARG A 78 -6.16 5.94 -6.84
N SER A 79 -6.69 6.95 -6.15
CA SER A 79 -6.13 8.29 -6.21
C SER A 79 -4.69 8.33 -5.67
N ALA A 80 -4.45 7.62 -4.57
CA ALA A 80 -3.10 7.55 -3.99
C ALA A 80 -2.11 6.92 -4.97
N ILE A 81 -2.54 5.89 -5.70
CA ILE A 81 -1.68 5.18 -6.65
C ILE A 81 -1.37 6.03 -7.88
N LYS A 82 -2.30 6.89 -8.27
CA LYS A 82 -2.17 7.67 -9.53
C LYS A 82 -1.15 8.79 -9.48
N GLU A 83 -0.59 9.11 -8.33
CA GLU A 83 0.36 10.21 -8.25
C GLU A 83 1.63 9.90 -9.03
N ARG A 84 1.96 10.78 -9.99
CA ARG A 84 3.12 10.58 -10.87
C ARG A 84 4.44 10.53 -10.12
N LYS A 85 4.55 11.30 -9.05
CA LYS A 85 5.78 11.33 -8.26
C LYS A 85 6.14 9.96 -7.73
N ILE A 86 5.12 9.20 -7.34
CA ILE A 86 5.34 7.86 -6.82
C ILE A 86 5.91 6.96 -7.90
N PHE A 87 5.34 6.99 -9.11
CA PHE A 87 5.82 6.17 -10.19
C PHE A 87 7.26 6.51 -10.59
N CYS A 88 7.60 7.80 -10.60
CA CYS A 88 8.96 8.20 -10.91
C CYS A 88 9.95 7.65 -9.89
N ARG A 89 9.60 7.72 -8.60
CA ARG A 89 10.46 7.20 -7.54
C ARG A 89 10.60 5.69 -7.63
N TRP A 90 9.53 4.99 -7.94
CA TRP A 90 9.57 3.55 -8.11
C TRP A 90 10.55 3.17 -9.22
N ASN A 91 10.42 3.82 -10.37
CA ASN A 91 11.27 3.51 -11.52
C ASN A 91 12.75 3.76 -11.21
N GLN A 92 13.04 4.81 -10.44
CA GLN A 92 14.41 5.11 -10.07
C GLN A 92 15.00 4.10 -9.09
N ARG A 93 14.21 3.68 -8.12
CA ARG A 93 14.70 2.82 -7.05
C ARG A 93 14.62 1.33 -7.37
N HIS A 94 13.59 0.93 -8.08
CA HIS A 94 13.32 -0.48 -8.31
C HIS A 94 12.81 -0.73 -9.72
N PRO A 95 13.63 -0.39 -10.75
CA PRO A 95 13.14 -0.50 -12.12
C PRO A 95 12.77 -1.92 -12.52
N ALA A 96 13.46 -2.92 -11.95
CA ALA A 96 13.17 -4.31 -12.27
C ALA A 96 11.77 -4.73 -11.85
N PHE A 97 11.23 -4.10 -10.81
CA PHE A 97 9.90 -4.44 -10.29
C PHE A 97 8.80 -3.61 -10.93
N PHE A 98 9.10 -2.36 -11.20
CA PHE A 98 8.06 -1.41 -11.58
C PHE A 98 8.18 -0.98 -13.04
N ASP A 99 8.93 -1.73 -13.82
CA ASP A 99 9.06 -1.52 -15.26
C ASP A 99 7.98 -2.28 -16.02
N ASP A 100 6.77 -2.27 -15.51
CA ASP A 100 5.61 -2.88 -16.13
C ASP A 100 4.75 -1.76 -16.69
N GLN A 101 4.51 -1.78 -18.00
CA GLN A 101 3.73 -0.73 -18.65
C GLN A 101 2.34 -0.58 -18.02
N ARG A 102 1.82 -1.66 -17.45
CA ARG A 102 0.50 -1.61 -16.78
C ARG A 102 0.54 -0.81 -15.48
N LEU A 103 1.73 -0.51 -14.96
CA LEU A 103 1.90 0.32 -13.77
C LEU A 103 2.07 1.79 -14.12
N GLN A 104 2.11 2.14 -15.39
CA GLN A 104 2.34 3.51 -15.82
C GLN A 104 1.02 4.20 -16.15
N GLY A 105 0.99 5.51 -15.93
CA GLY A 105 -0.16 6.32 -16.25
C GLY A 105 -1.31 6.11 -15.29
N ASN A 106 -2.52 6.21 -15.82
CA ASN A 106 -3.75 6.20 -15.01
C ASN A 106 -4.48 4.87 -15.05
N GLN A 107 -3.85 3.84 -15.58
CA GLN A 107 -4.51 2.57 -15.85
C GLN A 107 -4.34 1.52 -14.76
N ILE A 108 -3.53 1.78 -13.76
CA ILE A 108 -3.25 0.77 -12.74
C ILE A 108 -4.44 0.57 -11.82
N SER A 109 -4.82 -0.68 -11.62
CA SER A 109 -5.86 -1.04 -10.66
C SER A 109 -5.26 -1.23 -9.26
N VAL A 110 -6.10 -1.11 -8.24
CA VAL A 110 -5.67 -1.37 -6.87
C VAL A 110 -5.15 -2.79 -6.73
N ARG A 111 -5.85 -3.76 -7.33
CA ARG A 111 -5.43 -5.15 -7.29
C ARG A 111 -4.05 -5.34 -7.90
N ARG A 112 -3.82 -4.78 -9.08
CA ARG A 112 -2.53 -4.91 -9.75
C ARG A 112 -1.42 -4.29 -8.92
N PHE A 113 -1.67 -3.12 -8.36
CA PHE A 113 -0.71 -2.49 -7.47
C PHE A 113 -0.36 -3.39 -6.30
N CYS A 114 -1.36 -3.97 -5.65
CA CYS A 114 -1.14 -4.84 -4.50
C CYS A 114 -0.32 -6.07 -4.89
N GLN A 115 -0.59 -6.66 -6.05
CA GLN A 115 0.18 -7.82 -6.52
C GLN A 115 1.66 -7.47 -6.66
N VAL A 116 1.96 -6.36 -7.31
CA VAL A 116 3.35 -5.95 -7.54
C VAL A 116 4.03 -5.56 -6.24
N PHE A 117 3.31 -4.83 -5.39
CA PHE A 117 3.89 -4.37 -4.13
C PHE A 117 4.21 -5.54 -3.20
N ILE A 118 3.34 -6.54 -3.15
CA ILE A 118 3.58 -7.73 -2.32
C ILE A 118 4.81 -8.48 -2.81
N GLN A 119 4.98 -8.61 -4.12
CA GLN A 119 6.19 -9.20 -4.68
C GLN A 119 7.44 -8.42 -4.25
N TYR A 120 7.34 -7.10 -4.30
CA TYR A 120 8.44 -6.24 -3.86
C TYR A 120 8.79 -6.48 -2.39
N LEU A 121 7.78 -6.59 -1.53
CA LEU A 121 8.01 -6.88 -0.12
C LEU A 121 8.72 -8.21 0.08
N GLN A 122 8.31 -9.23 -0.65
CA GLN A 122 8.89 -10.57 -0.53
C GLN A 122 10.36 -10.58 -0.94
N VAL A 123 10.70 -9.90 -2.01
CA VAL A 123 12.08 -9.82 -2.46
C VAL A 123 12.91 -8.99 -1.49
N LYS A 124 12.36 -7.88 -0.99
CA LYS A 124 13.03 -7.04 -0.03
C LYS A 124 13.39 -7.83 1.24
N ASP A 125 12.46 -8.65 1.73
CA ASP A 125 12.72 -9.49 2.88
C ASP A 125 13.74 -10.57 2.57
N GLY A 126 13.69 -11.14 1.38
CA GLY A 126 14.60 -12.18 0.96
C GLY A 126 16.04 -11.72 0.78
N GLN A 127 16.24 -10.42 0.65
CA GLN A 127 17.58 -9.86 0.49
C GLN A 127 18.30 -9.61 1.81
N ARG A 128 17.61 -9.84 2.90
CA ARG A 128 18.22 -9.71 4.21
C ARG A 128 19.06 -10.95 4.50
#